data_10cb40b5afa702738deab3bc882a05ea
#
_entry.id   10cb40b5afa702738deab3bc882a05ea
#
_cell.length_a   1.000
_cell.length_b   1.000
_cell.length_c   1.000
_cell.angle_alpha   90.00
_cell.angle_beta   90.00
_cell.angle_gamma   90.00
#
_symmetry.space_group_name_H-M   'P 1'
#
loop_
_entity.id
_entity.type
_entity.pdbx_description
1 polymer ?
#
loop_
_entity_poly.entity_id
_entity_poly.type
_entity_poly.pdbx_seq_one_letter_code
_entity_poly.pdbx_strand_id
1 'polypeptide(L)'
;MDKNNAEKVAQDTPEYADTDVVRVSIVLKDASTLAKGYSSEDIVTNSAAMKYRQKLETKQEKMAKTISRKALGGEALDVVWNLTLAANIISANVEYGQIEKIEKISGVEAVLIETRYEPCVVKDNETTDPNMATSGSMIGSHVAWADGYTGAGSKVAIIDTGADTDHPSLDPDAFTYAVKDSGATLMTAADLTDTVLEQLNASKKMPGVTADQLYVNAKIPYGFNYVDDDLDITHANDKQGDHGSHVTGIAAGNRYIKNEDGSFSPALDTALTQGVAPDAQVFVMKVFGTNGGARDSDYMVAIEDAILLGADSVNLSLGSSNPGTSRNSYAAYQAIMENITNSGTVVSISAGNSGNWFENTANQYPYAESNSWTTTGSPGSYTNSLGVASVDNVGGTGDYVEVAGKKLFYTDTTSAPIQALTTLAGEQQFVYVDTAGNAEDFAAVKDILTGKIAICNRGSIAFTDKGNNAISNGAIALIVANNEAGTISMATDGYNYTAPYVSMLQADGEYIKANSEKHTTNSGLVYYTGTMTVGASAAVNHASADYYTMSSFSSWGVPGSLEMKPEITAPGGNIYSLKDGGTYQNMSGTSMAAPQITGMAALVAQYIRENDLTEQTGLTCLLYTSP
;
A
#
# COMPACT_ATOMS: atom_id res chain seq x y z
N MET A 1 11.60 -23.76 -40.36
CA MET A 1 10.84 -24.25 -39.21
C MET A 1 9.59 -24.90 -39.73
N ASP A 2 9.47 -26.17 -39.50
CA ASP A 2 8.43 -27.02 -40.07
C ASP A 2 7.10 -26.74 -39.37
N LYS A 3 6.09 -26.29 -40.12
CA LYS A 3 4.75 -25.98 -39.62
C LYS A 3 4.05 -27.17 -38.94
N ASN A 4 4.56 -28.38 -39.14
CA ASN A 4 4.03 -29.59 -38.54
C ASN A 4 4.49 -29.85 -37.08
N ASN A 5 5.40 -29.05 -36.53
CA ASN A 5 5.81 -29.19 -35.13
C ASN A 5 5.07 -28.22 -34.19
N ALA A 6 4.38 -27.21 -34.72
CA ALA A 6 3.59 -26.29 -33.90
C ALA A 6 2.22 -26.88 -33.45
N GLU A 7 1.70 -27.87 -34.21
CA GLU A 7 0.40 -28.52 -33.87
C GLU A 7 0.53 -29.68 -32.89
N LYS A 8 1.73 -30.07 -32.49
CA LYS A 8 1.95 -31.17 -31.54
C LYS A 8 2.21 -30.75 -30.09
N VAL A 9 2.20 -29.46 -29.78
CA VAL A 9 2.48 -28.94 -28.41
C VAL A 9 1.20 -28.64 -27.61
N ALA A 10 0.02 -28.79 -28.20
CA ALA A 10 -1.25 -28.54 -27.52
C ALA A 10 -2.20 -29.74 -27.65
N GLN A 11 -1.84 -30.87 -27.06
CA GLN A 11 -2.83 -31.75 -26.47
C GLN A 11 -2.66 -31.59 -24.95
N ASP A 12 -3.23 -30.49 -24.45
CA ASP A 12 -3.43 -30.29 -23.04
C ASP A 12 -4.32 -31.44 -22.53
N THR A 13 -3.75 -32.31 -21.69
CA THR A 13 -4.58 -33.04 -20.73
C THR A 13 -5.32 -31.95 -19.96
N PRO A 14 -6.65 -31.93 -19.94
CA PRO A 14 -7.40 -30.93 -19.22
C PRO A 14 -6.88 -30.90 -17.77
N GLU A 15 -6.62 -29.73 -17.25
CA GLU A 15 -6.15 -29.50 -15.86
C GLU A 15 -7.12 -30.13 -14.84
N TYR A 16 -8.37 -30.37 -15.26
CA TYR A 16 -9.46 -30.91 -14.45
C TYR A 16 -10.05 -32.18 -15.08
N ALA A 17 -10.41 -33.13 -14.25
CA ALA A 17 -11.27 -34.25 -14.64
C ALA A 17 -12.74 -33.79 -14.75
N ASP A 18 -13.54 -34.47 -15.55
CA ASP A 18 -14.96 -34.13 -15.77
C ASP A 18 -15.77 -34.03 -14.46
N THR A 19 -15.37 -34.79 -13.42
CA THR A 19 -16.01 -34.83 -12.10
C THR A 19 -15.45 -33.86 -11.09
N ASP A 20 -14.39 -33.10 -11.44
CA ASP A 20 -13.82 -32.13 -10.55
C ASP A 20 -14.76 -30.94 -10.42
N VAL A 21 -15.02 -30.54 -9.18
CA VAL A 21 -15.85 -29.36 -8.90
C VAL A 21 -15.00 -28.09 -9.02
N VAL A 22 -15.41 -27.22 -9.92
CA VAL A 22 -14.77 -25.92 -10.15
C VAL A 22 -15.78 -24.80 -9.93
N ARG A 23 -15.28 -23.65 -9.42
CA ARG A 23 -16.09 -22.43 -9.38
C ARG A 23 -16.02 -21.75 -10.74
N VAL A 24 -17.18 -21.36 -11.26
CA VAL A 24 -17.30 -20.72 -12.57
C VAL A 24 -18.12 -19.43 -12.49
N SER A 25 -17.70 -18.46 -13.28
CA SER A 25 -18.51 -17.27 -13.61
C SER A 25 -19.32 -17.57 -14.88
N ILE A 26 -20.64 -17.70 -14.73
CA ILE A 26 -21.60 -17.85 -15.83
C ILE A 26 -22.02 -16.45 -16.27
N VAL A 27 -21.37 -15.93 -17.32
CA VAL A 27 -21.63 -14.60 -17.88
C VAL A 27 -22.92 -14.63 -18.69
N LEU A 28 -23.83 -13.70 -18.46
CA LEU A 28 -25.12 -13.61 -19.14
C LEU A 28 -25.15 -12.45 -20.13
N LYS A 29 -25.92 -12.61 -21.22
CA LYS A 29 -25.98 -11.68 -22.37
C LYS A 29 -26.64 -10.33 -22.08
N ASP A 30 -27.51 -10.26 -21.08
CA ASP A 30 -28.14 -8.99 -20.72
C ASP A 30 -27.09 -8.04 -20.12
N ALA A 31 -27.13 -6.76 -20.47
CA ALA A 31 -26.24 -5.76 -19.90
C ALA A 31 -26.42 -5.66 -18.38
N SER A 32 -25.31 -5.47 -17.63
CA SER A 32 -25.35 -5.14 -16.21
C SER A 32 -26.02 -3.79 -15.96
N THR A 33 -26.25 -3.42 -14.71
CA THR A 33 -26.93 -2.17 -14.38
C THR A 33 -26.12 -0.95 -14.83
N LEU A 34 -24.80 -0.94 -14.57
CA LEU A 34 -23.91 0.13 -15.03
C LEU A 34 -23.79 0.14 -16.57
N ALA A 35 -23.58 -1.03 -17.21
CA ALA A 35 -23.52 -1.14 -18.67
C ALA A 35 -24.82 -0.72 -19.36
N LYS A 36 -25.95 -0.70 -18.64
CA LYS A 36 -27.24 -0.20 -19.14
C LYS A 36 -27.29 1.33 -19.18
N GLY A 37 -26.33 2.02 -18.55
CA GLY A 37 -26.23 3.47 -18.52
C GLY A 37 -26.81 4.11 -17.26
N TYR A 38 -27.06 3.36 -16.18
CA TYR A 38 -27.36 3.92 -14.87
C TYR A 38 -26.07 4.31 -14.16
N SER A 39 -26.06 5.44 -13.46
CA SER A 39 -24.92 5.86 -12.64
C SER A 39 -24.89 5.12 -11.30
N SER A 40 -23.76 5.18 -10.60
CA SER A 40 -23.64 4.66 -9.22
C SER A 40 -24.63 5.32 -8.26
N GLU A 41 -24.88 6.62 -8.40
CA GLU A 41 -25.84 7.37 -7.60
C GLU A 41 -27.31 6.95 -7.87
N ASP A 42 -27.62 6.55 -9.11
CA ASP A 42 -28.95 6.09 -9.50
C ASP A 42 -29.38 4.82 -8.76
N ILE A 43 -28.45 3.99 -8.31
CA ILE A 43 -28.75 2.63 -7.86
C ILE A 43 -29.57 2.59 -6.56
N VAL A 44 -29.44 3.61 -5.72
CA VAL A 44 -30.18 3.74 -4.46
C VAL A 44 -31.21 4.87 -4.48
N THR A 45 -31.21 5.73 -5.50
CA THR A 45 -32.11 6.87 -5.62
C THR A 45 -33.09 6.75 -6.77
N ASN A 46 -32.77 6.02 -7.82
CA ASN A 46 -33.56 5.91 -9.05
C ASN A 46 -34.35 4.59 -9.10
N SER A 47 -35.68 4.69 -9.00
CA SER A 47 -36.55 3.51 -9.02
C SER A 47 -36.47 2.70 -10.32
N ALA A 48 -36.06 3.30 -11.45
CA ALA A 48 -35.89 2.58 -12.71
C ALA A 48 -34.62 1.71 -12.69
N ALA A 49 -33.51 2.22 -12.11
CA ALA A 49 -32.29 1.47 -11.90
C ALA A 49 -32.52 0.27 -10.96
N MET A 50 -33.16 0.50 -9.81
CA MET A 50 -33.53 -0.57 -8.87
C MET A 50 -34.41 -1.65 -9.52
N LYS A 51 -35.44 -1.24 -10.26
CA LYS A 51 -36.28 -2.21 -11.00
C LYS A 51 -35.53 -2.97 -12.08
N TYR A 52 -34.61 -2.32 -12.75
CA TYR A 52 -33.77 -3.01 -13.74
C TYR A 52 -32.88 -4.06 -13.08
N ARG A 53 -32.22 -3.71 -11.98
CA ARG A 53 -31.39 -4.64 -11.19
C ARG A 53 -32.21 -5.84 -10.69
N GLN A 54 -33.36 -5.60 -10.09
CA GLN A 54 -34.30 -6.65 -9.65
C GLN A 54 -34.76 -7.57 -10.81
N LYS A 55 -34.94 -6.99 -12.01
CA LYS A 55 -35.25 -7.77 -13.21
C LYS A 55 -34.09 -8.70 -13.60
N LEU A 56 -32.82 -8.25 -13.47
CA LEU A 56 -31.66 -9.10 -13.70
C LEU A 56 -31.60 -10.24 -12.69
N GLU A 57 -31.80 -9.96 -11.41
CA GLU A 57 -31.86 -10.98 -10.34
C GLU A 57 -32.93 -12.04 -10.64
N THR A 58 -34.15 -11.62 -10.99
CA THR A 58 -35.22 -12.55 -11.39
C THR A 58 -34.84 -13.39 -12.61
N LYS A 59 -34.10 -12.83 -13.56
CA LYS A 59 -33.61 -13.56 -14.73
C LYS A 59 -32.52 -14.56 -14.35
N GLN A 60 -31.62 -14.20 -13.45
CA GLN A 60 -30.58 -15.09 -12.93
C GLN A 60 -31.19 -16.28 -12.20
N GLU A 61 -32.20 -16.09 -11.36
CA GLU A 61 -32.94 -17.18 -10.72
C GLU A 61 -33.58 -18.16 -11.73
N LYS A 62 -34.19 -17.61 -12.79
CA LYS A 62 -34.75 -18.43 -13.88
C LYS A 62 -33.68 -19.17 -14.66
N MET A 63 -32.51 -18.53 -14.87
CA MET A 63 -31.36 -19.12 -15.53
C MET A 63 -30.80 -20.28 -14.70
N ALA A 64 -30.61 -20.10 -13.39
CA ALA A 64 -30.17 -21.16 -12.48
C ALA A 64 -31.08 -22.39 -12.54
N LYS A 65 -32.41 -22.20 -12.52
CA LYS A 65 -33.38 -23.27 -12.72
C LYS A 65 -33.31 -23.93 -14.12
N THR A 66 -32.94 -23.17 -15.13
CA THR A 66 -32.78 -23.68 -16.50
C THR A 66 -31.51 -24.50 -16.62
N ILE A 67 -30.40 -24.04 -16.01
CA ILE A 67 -29.13 -24.77 -15.92
C ILE A 67 -29.34 -26.07 -15.20
N SER A 68 -29.95 -26.05 -14.01
CA SER A 68 -30.32 -27.24 -13.24
C SER A 68 -30.98 -28.32 -14.12
N ARG A 69 -32.03 -27.94 -14.83
CA ARG A 69 -32.80 -28.89 -15.66
C ARG A 69 -32.08 -29.36 -16.92
N LYS A 70 -31.30 -28.47 -17.59
CA LYS A 70 -30.73 -28.78 -18.91
C LYS A 70 -29.28 -29.31 -18.85
N ALA A 71 -28.51 -28.92 -17.86
CA ALA A 71 -27.11 -29.27 -17.73
C ALA A 71 -26.80 -30.20 -16.57
N LEU A 72 -27.51 -30.04 -15.42
CA LEU A 72 -27.20 -30.71 -14.17
C LEU A 72 -28.15 -31.90 -13.87
N GLY A 73 -28.92 -32.39 -14.85
CA GLY A 73 -29.80 -33.55 -14.64
C GLY A 73 -30.95 -33.32 -13.66
N GLY A 74 -31.21 -32.07 -13.26
CA GLY A 74 -32.25 -31.69 -12.30
C GLY A 74 -31.71 -31.34 -10.92
N GLU A 75 -30.44 -31.51 -10.66
CA GLU A 75 -29.77 -31.04 -9.45
C GLU A 75 -29.77 -29.50 -9.39
N ALA A 76 -29.90 -28.93 -8.21
CA ALA A 76 -29.86 -27.47 -8.05
C ALA A 76 -28.47 -26.93 -8.39
N LEU A 77 -28.42 -25.80 -9.08
CA LEU A 77 -27.15 -25.07 -9.28
C LEU A 77 -26.67 -24.55 -7.92
N ASP A 78 -25.44 -24.88 -7.54
CA ASP A 78 -24.80 -24.40 -6.32
C ASP A 78 -24.28 -22.97 -6.54
N VAL A 79 -25.18 -21.99 -6.39
CA VAL A 79 -24.89 -20.57 -6.63
C VAL A 79 -24.14 -19.98 -5.44
N VAL A 80 -22.98 -19.39 -5.74
CA VAL A 80 -22.16 -18.68 -4.76
C VAL A 80 -22.53 -17.21 -4.72
N TRP A 81 -22.50 -16.53 -5.88
CA TRP A 81 -22.81 -15.10 -5.99
C TRP A 81 -23.69 -14.79 -7.20
N ASN A 82 -24.43 -13.71 -7.07
CA ASN A 82 -25.21 -13.10 -8.17
C ASN A 82 -24.79 -11.65 -8.35
N LEU A 83 -24.00 -11.35 -9.38
CA LEU A 83 -23.58 -10.00 -9.72
C LEU A 83 -24.57 -9.40 -10.73
N THR A 84 -24.97 -8.16 -10.50
CA THR A 84 -25.95 -7.48 -11.36
C THR A 84 -25.66 -6.00 -11.58
N LEU A 85 -24.66 -5.45 -10.87
CA LEU A 85 -24.32 -4.04 -10.92
C LEU A 85 -23.25 -3.76 -11.97
N ALA A 86 -22.00 -4.12 -11.73
CA ALA A 86 -20.89 -3.95 -12.66
C ALA A 86 -20.83 -5.09 -13.70
N ALA A 87 -21.31 -6.26 -13.32
CA ALA A 87 -21.39 -7.46 -14.15
C ALA A 87 -22.81 -8.04 -14.16
N ASN A 88 -23.10 -8.93 -15.11
CA ASN A 88 -24.27 -9.80 -15.07
C ASN A 88 -23.81 -11.26 -15.08
N ILE A 89 -23.43 -11.75 -13.90
CA ILE A 89 -22.78 -13.03 -13.67
C ILE A 89 -23.51 -13.83 -12.59
N ILE A 90 -23.65 -15.15 -12.81
CA ILE A 90 -23.95 -16.10 -11.77
C ILE A 90 -22.64 -16.86 -11.47
N SER A 91 -22.07 -16.66 -10.29
CA SER A 91 -20.97 -17.50 -9.81
C SER A 91 -21.53 -18.76 -9.17
N ALA A 92 -21.02 -19.92 -9.56
CA ALA A 92 -21.52 -21.21 -9.08
C ALA A 92 -20.44 -22.28 -9.06
N ASN A 93 -20.58 -23.28 -8.20
CA ASN A 93 -19.78 -24.50 -8.24
C ASN A 93 -20.46 -25.53 -9.16
N VAL A 94 -19.70 -26.07 -10.11
CA VAL A 94 -20.18 -27.09 -11.06
C VAL A 94 -19.09 -28.12 -11.32
N GLU A 95 -19.46 -29.34 -11.73
CA GLU A 95 -18.48 -30.27 -12.28
C GLU A 95 -17.93 -29.75 -13.61
N TYR A 96 -16.62 -29.91 -13.82
CA TYR A 96 -15.93 -29.42 -15.03
C TYR A 96 -16.60 -29.90 -16.33
N GLY A 97 -16.97 -31.18 -16.42
CA GLY A 97 -17.67 -31.77 -17.57
C GLY A 97 -19.07 -31.20 -17.86
N GLN A 98 -19.60 -30.33 -17.01
CA GLN A 98 -20.90 -29.66 -17.20
C GLN A 98 -20.76 -28.31 -17.89
N ILE A 99 -19.57 -27.71 -17.92
CA ILE A 99 -19.31 -26.35 -18.45
C ILE A 99 -19.82 -26.24 -19.88
N GLU A 100 -19.42 -27.14 -20.77
CA GLU A 100 -19.83 -27.13 -22.19
C GLU A 100 -21.35 -27.22 -22.39
N LYS A 101 -22.07 -27.91 -21.49
CA LYS A 101 -23.53 -28.00 -21.53
C LYS A 101 -24.18 -26.69 -21.11
N ILE A 102 -23.58 -26.00 -20.12
CA ILE A 102 -24.06 -24.70 -19.62
C ILE A 102 -23.86 -23.62 -20.67
N GLU A 103 -22.72 -23.58 -21.34
CA GLU A 103 -22.41 -22.63 -22.44
C GLU A 103 -23.42 -22.67 -23.58
N LYS A 104 -23.94 -23.87 -23.88
CA LYS A 104 -24.94 -24.08 -24.94
C LYS A 104 -26.34 -23.58 -24.57
N ILE A 105 -26.57 -23.12 -23.34
CA ILE A 105 -27.88 -22.61 -22.91
C ILE A 105 -28.10 -21.20 -23.46
N SER A 106 -29.22 -21.00 -24.13
CA SER A 106 -29.59 -19.67 -24.65
C SER A 106 -29.66 -18.64 -23.52
N GLY A 107 -28.95 -17.51 -23.68
CA GLY A 107 -28.83 -16.46 -22.69
C GLY A 107 -27.53 -16.48 -21.90
N VAL A 108 -26.78 -17.58 -21.93
CA VAL A 108 -25.39 -17.65 -21.50
C VAL A 108 -24.50 -17.07 -22.61
N GLU A 109 -23.55 -16.23 -22.25
CA GLU A 109 -22.54 -15.67 -23.15
C GLU A 109 -21.24 -16.46 -23.09
N ALA A 110 -20.77 -16.73 -21.86
CA ALA A 110 -19.57 -17.52 -21.57
C ALA A 110 -19.67 -18.20 -20.21
N VAL A 111 -18.88 -19.25 -20.01
CA VAL A 111 -18.63 -19.86 -18.70
C VAL A 111 -17.13 -19.87 -18.46
N LEU A 112 -16.67 -19.12 -17.47
CA LEU A 112 -15.25 -18.94 -17.18
C LEU A 112 -14.94 -19.61 -15.85
N ILE A 113 -13.91 -20.45 -15.80
CA ILE A 113 -13.40 -20.96 -14.53
C ILE A 113 -12.76 -19.78 -13.78
N GLU A 114 -13.19 -19.58 -12.53
CA GLU A 114 -12.70 -18.48 -11.72
C GLU A 114 -11.25 -18.71 -11.28
N THR A 115 -10.43 -17.69 -11.46
CA THR A 115 -9.05 -17.66 -10.97
C THR A 115 -9.05 -17.52 -9.45
N ARG A 116 -8.10 -18.20 -8.81
CA ARG A 116 -7.80 -18.01 -7.39
C ARG A 116 -6.71 -16.94 -7.26
N TYR A 117 -6.90 -16.06 -6.31
CA TYR A 117 -6.01 -14.96 -5.99
C TYR A 117 -5.37 -15.14 -4.62
N GLU A 118 -4.22 -14.54 -4.44
CA GLU A 118 -3.49 -14.48 -3.19
C GLU A 118 -2.96 -13.07 -2.94
N PRO A 119 -2.70 -12.68 -1.68
CA PRO A 119 -2.06 -11.40 -1.37
C PRO A 119 -0.67 -11.31 -2.02
N CYS A 120 -0.37 -10.17 -2.65
CA CYS A 120 0.91 -9.95 -3.33
C CYS A 120 1.98 -9.42 -2.37
N VAL A 121 2.42 -10.24 -1.41
CA VAL A 121 3.47 -9.93 -0.43
C VAL A 121 4.72 -10.75 -0.69
N VAL A 122 5.89 -10.12 -0.51
CA VAL A 122 7.19 -10.79 -0.48
C VAL A 122 7.59 -10.97 0.97
N LYS A 123 8.07 -12.16 1.33
CA LYS A 123 8.63 -12.40 2.68
C LYS A 123 10.00 -11.75 2.74
N ASP A 124 10.10 -10.60 3.37
CA ASP A 124 11.35 -9.93 3.64
C ASP A 124 12.03 -10.46 4.91
N ASN A 125 13.34 -10.25 5.01
CA ASN A 125 14.04 -10.31 6.28
C ASN A 125 13.50 -9.16 7.15
N GLU A 126 13.09 -9.47 8.36
CA GLU A 126 12.53 -8.51 9.33
C GLU A 126 13.51 -7.36 9.57
N THR A 127 13.33 -6.25 8.86
CA THR A 127 13.93 -4.97 9.23
C THR A 127 12.91 -4.19 10.04
N THR A 128 13.33 -3.54 11.12
CA THR A 128 12.46 -2.82 12.05
C THR A 128 12.40 -1.32 11.74
N ASP A 129 12.95 -0.88 10.62
CA ASP A 129 13.02 0.54 10.25
C ASP A 129 11.66 1.05 9.76
N PRO A 130 11.03 2.01 10.43
CA PRO A 130 9.73 2.56 10.02
C PRO A 130 9.89 3.51 8.82
N ASN A 131 9.54 3.03 7.63
CA ASN A 131 9.76 3.71 6.36
C ASN A 131 8.51 4.35 5.72
N MET A 132 7.32 4.25 6.33
CA MET A 132 6.08 4.74 5.70
C MET A 132 6.06 6.27 5.54
N ALA A 133 6.62 7.02 6.47
CA ALA A 133 6.64 8.49 6.37
C ALA A 133 7.48 9.00 5.20
N THR A 134 8.46 8.23 4.72
CA THR A 134 9.24 8.55 3.53
C THR A 134 8.52 8.19 2.24
N SER A 135 7.68 7.14 2.24
CA SER A 135 6.81 6.80 1.10
C SER A 135 5.89 7.95 0.73
N GLY A 136 5.28 8.62 1.74
CA GLY A 136 4.46 9.81 1.53
C GLY A 136 5.21 10.95 0.84
N SER A 137 6.52 11.11 1.12
CA SER A 137 7.35 12.08 0.42
C SER A 137 7.62 11.70 -1.04
N MET A 138 7.84 10.41 -1.32
CA MET A 138 8.08 9.91 -2.68
C MET A 138 6.89 10.12 -3.61
N ILE A 139 5.67 9.99 -3.11
CA ILE A 139 4.43 10.19 -3.89
C ILE A 139 3.86 11.60 -3.77
N GLY A 140 4.47 12.48 -2.96
CA GLY A 140 4.03 13.87 -2.79
C GLY A 140 2.82 14.09 -1.87
N SER A 141 2.35 13.09 -1.12
CA SER A 141 1.19 13.23 -0.23
C SER A 141 1.41 14.30 0.86
N HIS A 142 2.65 14.49 1.31
CA HIS A 142 3.01 15.53 2.28
C HIS A 142 2.69 16.96 1.76
N VAL A 143 2.75 17.19 0.45
CA VAL A 143 2.38 18.47 -0.17
C VAL A 143 0.86 18.65 -0.08
N ALA A 144 0.10 17.61 -0.44
CA ALA A 144 -1.37 17.65 -0.32
C ALA A 144 -1.80 17.90 1.14
N TRP A 145 -1.15 17.25 2.12
CA TRP A 145 -1.44 17.47 3.54
C TRP A 145 -1.16 18.90 4.00
N ALA A 146 -0.06 19.51 3.51
CA ALA A 146 0.28 20.92 3.80
C ALA A 146 -0.77 21.88 3.25
N ASP A 147 -1.41 21.53 2.14
CA ASP A 147 -2.50 22.30 1.52
C ASP A 147 -3.88 21.97 2.12
N GLY A 148 -3.96 21.07 3.11
CA GLY A 148 -5.18 20.71 3.82
C GLY A 148 -5.91 19.48 3.27
N TYR A 149 -5.42 18.86 2.20
CA TYR A 149 -6.04 17.66 1.60
C TYR A 149 -5.51 16.41 2.28
N THR A 150 -6.30 15.84 3.20
CA THR A 150 -5.97 14.68 4.03
C THR A 150 -6.88 13.48 3.79
N GLY A 151 -7.79 13.59 2.82
CA GLY A 151 -8.81 12.58 2.51
C GLY A 151 -10.12 12.76 3.29
N ALA A 152 -10.31 13.90 3.98
CA ALA A 152 -11.54 14.15 4.75
C ALA A 152 -12.80 14.07 3.86
N GLY A 153 -13.79 13.29 4.32
CA GLY A 153 -15.01 13.02 3.58
C GLY A 153 -14.87 12.03 2.41
N SER A 154 -13.67 11.52 2.17
CA SER A 154 -13.44 10.43 1.20
C SER A 154 -13.66 9.07 1.85
N LYS A 155 -14.01 8.08 1.03
CA LYS A 155 -14.25 6.69 1.41
C LYS A 155 -13.37 5.77 0.58
N VAL A 156 -12.58 4.96 1.27
CA VAL A 156 -11.62 4.02 0.67
C VAL A 156 -12.07 2.59 0.97
N ALA A 157 -12.26 1.76 -0.03
CA ALA A 157 -12.57 0.36 0.17
C ALA A 157 -11.29 -0.49 0.08
N ILE A 158 -11.00 -1.24 1.13
CA ILE A 158 -9.89 -2.20 1.20
C ILE A 158 -10.46 -3.60 1.06
N ILE A 159 -10.24 -4.21 -0.10
CA ILE A 159 -10.69 -5.57 -0.41
C ILE A 159 -9.49 -6.50 -0.24
N ASP A 160 -9.39 -7.13 0.94
CA ASP A 160 -8.19 -7.84 1.38
C ASP A 160 -8.50 -8.95 2.41
N THR A 161 -7.54 -9.30 3.27
CA THR A 161 -7.68 -10.33 4.32
C THR A 161 -8.49 -9.89 5.54
N GLY A 162 -8.97 -8.65 5.59
CA GLY A 162 -9.60 -8.02 6.75
C GLY A 162 -8.69 -6.99 7.41
N ALA A 163 -8.99 -6.56 8.63
CA ALA A 163 -8.18 -5.61 9.38
C ALA A 163 -8.33 -5.77 10.90
N ASP A 164 -7.29 -5.40 11.67
CA ASP A 164 -7.35 -5.20 13.11
C ASP A 164 -8.10 -3.88 13.40
N THR A 165 -9.40 -3.97 13.60
CA THR A 165 -10.29 -2.80 13.77
C THR A 165 -10.06 -2.03 15.05
N ASP A 166 -9.37 -2.65 16.03
CA ASP A 166 -9.03 -2.06 17.33
C ASP A 166 -7.61 -1.47 17.35
N HIS A 167 -6.92 -1.48 16.19
CA HIS A 167 -5.56 -0.95 16.08
C HIS A 167 -5.51 0.55 16.41
N PRO A 168 -4.53 1.05 17.20
CA PRO A 168 -4.42 2.47 17.58
C PRO A 168 -4.43 3.45 16.39
N SER A 169 -3.86 3.04 15.24
CA SER A 169 -3.90 3.85 14.02
C SER A 169 -5.24 3.80 13.26
N LEU A 170 -6.23 3.09 13.77
CA LEU A 170 -7.61 3.04 13.27
C LEU A 170 -8.62 3.48 14.35
N ASP A 171 -8.14 4.00 15.51
CA ASP A 171 -8.96 4.46 16.61
C ASP A 171 -9.98 5.52 16.14
N PRO A 172 -11.30 5.32 16.39
CA PRO A 172 -12.34 6.22 15.92
C PRO A 172 -12.35 7.58 16.62
N ASP A 173 -11.84 7.69 17.85
CA ASP A 173 -11.76 8.96 18.57
C ASP A 173 -10.63 9.81 17.98
N ALA A 174 -9.47 9.20 17.69
CA ALA A 174 -8.37 9.86 17.03
C ALA A 174 -8.75 10.34 15.60
N PHE A 175 -9.49 9.52 14.86
CA PHE A 175 -10.06 9.90 13.58
C PHE A 175 -11.03 11.08 13.71
N THR A 176 -11.99 10.99 14.63
CA THR A 176 -12.98 12.06 14.86
C THR A 176 -12.31 13.36 15.29
N TYR A 177 -11.27 13.27 16.13
CA TYR A 177 -10.44 14.41 16.52
C TYR A 177 -9.77 15.06 15.30
N ALA A 178 -9.26 14.24 14.37
CA ALA A 178 -8.59 14.73 13.17
C ALA A 178 -9.54 15.54 12.26
N VAL A 179 -10.76 15.04 12.05
CA VAL A 179 -11.71 15.61 11.05
C VAL A 179 -12.68 16.64 11.62
N LYS A 180 -12.66 16.90 12.94
CA LYS A 180 -13.67 17.75 13.62
C LYS A 180 -13.87 19.13 13.02
N ASP A 181 -12.82 19.72 12.48
CA ASP A 181 -12.82 21.08 11.92
C ASP A 181 -12.76 21.09 10.38
N SER A 182 -12.82 19.93 9.72
CA SER A 182 -12.71 19.81 8.26
C SER A 182 -13.98 20.24 7.52
N GLY A 183 -15.14 20.23 8.20
CA GLY A 183 -16.45 20.43 7.55
C GLY A 183 -16.90 19.26 6.67
N ALA A 184 -16.15 18.16 6.64
CA ALA A 184 -16.44 16.98 5.84
C ALA A 184 -17.70 16.24 6.32
N THR A 185 -18.49 15.74 5.40
CA THR A 185 -19.60 14.83 5.70
C THR A 185 -19.07 13.41 5.82
N LEU A 186 -19.27 12.80 6.99
CA LEU A 186 -18.87 11.42 7.25
C LEU A 186 -20.05 10.48 7.07
N MET A 187 -19.79 9.29 6.54
CA MET A 187 -20.75 8.19 6.53
C MET A 187 -20.97 7.68 7.95
N THR A 188 -22.22 7.43 8.30
CA THR A 188 -22.69 6.91 9.58
C THR A 188 -23.58 5.69 9.38
N ALA A 189 -23.96 5.00 10.46
CA ALA A 189 -24.91 3.89 10.37
C ALA A 189 -26.26 4.31 9.74
N ALA A 190 -26.66 5.57 9.90
CA ALA A 190 -27.92 6.08 9.33
C ALA A 190 -27.91 6.16 7.79
N ASP A 191 -26.74 6.18 7.17
CA ASP A 191 -26.60 6.19 5.71
C ASP A 191 -26.82 4.78 5.11
N LEU A 192 -26.70 3.73 5.94
CA LEU A 192 -27.08 2.36 5.59
C LEU A 192 -28.61 2.18 5.72
N THR A 193 -29.36 2.95 4.95
CA THR A 193 -30.83 2.90 4.94
C THR A 193 -31.36 1.54 4.48
N ASP A 194 -32.63 1.24 4.76
CA ASP A 194 -33.26 0.01 4.28
C ASP A 194 -33.10 -0.17 2.77
N THR A 195 -33.22 0.93 1.99
CA THR A 195 -33.02 0.89 0.54
C THR A 195 -31.59 0.52 0.17
N VAL A 196 -30.58 1.05 0.86
CA VAL A 196 -29.17 0.68 0.66
C VAL A 196 -28.96 -0.79 1.02
N LEU A 197 -29.42 -1.22 2.19
CA LEU A 197 -29.33 -2.61 2.65
C LEU A 197 -29.94 -3.60 1.66
N GLU A 198 -31.12 -3.30 1.12
CA GLU A 198 -31.78 -4.15 0.10
C GLU A 198 -30.93 -4.31 -1.18
N GLN A 199 -30.09 -3.33 -1.49
CA GLN A 199 -29.24 -3.36 -2.68
C GLN A 199 -27.88 -4.04 -2.44
N LEU A 200 -27.36 -4.06 -1.22
CA LEU A 200 -26.07 -4.67 -0.91
C LEU A 200 -26.05 -6.19 -1.15
N ASN A 201 -25.00 -6.67 -1.77
CA ASN A 201 -24.77 -8.10 -1.95
C ASN A 201 -24.54 -8.80 -0.59
N ALA A 202 -23.85 -8.14 0.35
CA ALA A 202 -23.70 -8.59 1.73
C ALA A 202 -25.04 -8.88 2.39
N SER A 203 -26.03 -7.99 2.27
CA SER A 203 -27.37 -8.19 2.85
C SER A 203 -28.16 -9.32 2.15
N LYS A 204 -27.96 -9.49 0.86
CA LYS A 204 -28.55 -10.62 0.12
C LYS A 204 -27.97 -11.96 0.57
N LYS A 205 -26.70 -11.96 0.93
CA LYS A 205 -26.00 -13.16 1.43
C LYS A 205 -26.33 -13.44 2.89
N MET A 206 -26.48 -12.41 3.72
CA MET A 206 -26.88 -12.49 5.12
C MET A 206 -28.25 -11.80 5.34
N PRO A 207 -29.37 -12.44 5.02
CA PRO A 207 -30.70 -11.86 5.14
C PRO A 207 -31.01 -11.43 6.59
N GLY A 208 -31.42 -10.18 6.75
CA GLY A 208 -31.75 -9.60 8.06
C GLY A 208 -30.56 -8.95 8.78
N VAL A 209 -29.40 -8.86 8.16
CA VAL A 209 -28.31 -8.04 8.67
C VAL A 209 -28.77 -6.58 8.76
N THR A 210 -28.38 -5.90 9.85
CA THR A 210 -28.80 -4.51 10.12
C THR A 210 -27.66 -3.52 9.84
N ALA A 211 -28.02 -2.25 9.72
CA ALA A 211 -27.06 -1.17 9.59
C ALA A 211 -26.02 -1.16 10.71
N ASP A 212 -26.48 -1.32 11.97
CA ASP A 212 -25.60 -1.34 13.15
C ASP A 212 -24.62 -2.53 13.16
N GLN A 213 -24.95 -3.63 12.48
CA GLN A 213 -24.06 -4.79 12.37
C GLN A 213 -22.99 -4.62 11.30
N LEU A 214 -23.29 -3.89 10.22
CA LEU A 214 -22.34 -3.58 9.17
C LEU A 214 -21.47 -2.36 9.48
N TYR A 215 -21.96 -1.45 10.32
CA TYR A 215 -21.24 -0.27 10.77
C TYR A 215 -20.35 -0.61 11.98
N VAL A 216 -19.04 -0.51 11.82
CA VAL A 216 -18.09 -0.82 12.88
C VAL A 216 -17.86 0.39 13.79
N ASN A 217 -17.42 1.51 13.21
CA ASN A 217 -17.18 2.77 13.92
C ASN A 217 -17.04 3.95 12.93
N ALA A 218 -16.73 5.14 13.45
CA ALA A 218 -16.61 6.35 12.62
C ALA A 218 -15.47 6.27 11.59
N LYS A 219 -14.38 5.57 11.87
CA LYS A 219 -13.27 5.34 10.93
C LYS A 219 -13.62 4.25 9.91
N ILE A 220 -14.33 3.22 10.36
CA ILE A 220 -14.70 2.05 9.59
C ILE A 220 -16.23 1.97 9.52
N PRO A 221 -16.90 2.74 8.64
CA PRO A 221 -18.37 2.80 8.59
C PRO A 221 -19.01 1.60 7.89
N TYR A 222 -18.20 0.66 7.38
CA TYR A 222 -18.70 -0.56 6.76
C TYR A 222 -17.67 -1.69 6.85
N GLY A 223 -18.15 -2.89 7.19
CA GLY A 223 -17.36 -4.12 7.18
C GLY A 223 -18.20 -5.36 6.90
N PHE A 224 -17.68 -6.26 6.03
CA PHE A 224 -18.29 -7.56 5.73
C PHE A 224 -17.25 -8.55 5.21
N ASN A 225 -17.43 -9.83 5.55
CA ASN A 225 -16.62 -10.94 5.09
C ASN A 225 -17.35 -11.68 3.95
N TYR A 226 -16.88 -11.45 2.72
CA TYR A 226 -17.50 -11.97 1.48
C TYR A 226 -17.15 -13.42 1.17
N VAL A 227 -16.19 -14.02 1.87
CA VAL A 227 -15.75 -15.40 1.61
C VAL A 227 -16.31 -16.39 2.61
N ASP A 228 -16.49 -15.97 3.86
CA ASP A 228 -17.10 -16.78 4.92
C ASP A 228 -18.58 -16.43 5.15
N ASP A 229 -19.09 -15.37 4.49
CA ASP A 229 -20.48 -14.90 4.54
C ASP A 229 -20.92 -14.46 5.95
N ASP A 230 -20.04 -13.76 6.67
CA ASP A 230 -20.25 -13.34 8.05
C ASP A 230 -19.76 -11.90 8.33
N LEU A 231 -19.75 -11.51 9.60
CA LEU A 231 -19.35 -10.16 10.07
C LEU A 231 -17.93 -10.13 10.65
N ASP A 232 -17.21 -11.25 10.65
CA ASP A 232 -15.83 -11.29 11.13
C ASP A 232 -14.87 -10.76 10.06
N ILE A 233 -14.58 -9.48 10.16
CA ILE A 233 -13.64 -8.78 9.27
C ILE A 233 -12.23 -8.71 9.84
N THR A 234 -11.95 -9.44 10.94
CA THR A 234 -10.64 -9.51 11.58
C THR A 234 -9.88 -10.77 11.14
N HIS A 235 -8.70 -10.98 11.71
CA HIS A 235 -7.90 -12.19 11.49
C HIS A 235 -8.02 -13.21 12.66
N ALA A 236 -8.98 -13.00 13.57
CA ALA A 236 -9.08 -13.78 14.82
C ALA A 236 -9.38 -15.27 14.59
N ASN A 237 -10.12 -15.60 13.54
CA ASN A 237 -10.64 -16.95 13.30
C ASN A 237 -10.06 -17.63 12.04
N ASP A 238 -9.05 -17.04 11.40
CA ASP A 238 -8.44 -17.59 10.20
C ASP A 238 -6.90 -17.60 10.26
N LYS A 239 -6.26 -17.96 9.16
CA LYS A 239 -4.80 -18.04 9.02
C LYS A 239 -4.27 -17.14 7.91
N GLN A 240 -5.04 -16.14 7.50
CA GLN A 240 -4.67 -15.27 6.38
C GLN A 240 -3.57 -14.25 6.74
N GLY A 241 -3.37 -14.01 8.06
CA GLY A 241 -2.39 -13.05 8.55
C GLY A 241 -2.85 -11.60 8.39
N ASP A 242 -1.99 -10.69 8.79
CA ASP A 242 -2.24 -9.28 9.00
C ASP A 242 -2.05 -8.39 7.75
N HIS A 243 -2.06 -8.99 6.55
CA HIS A 243 -1.82 -8.29 5.30
C HIS A 243 -2.81 -7.13 5.08
N GLY A 244 -4.11 -7.36 5.27
CA GLY A 244 -5.13 -6.32 5.11
C GLY A 244 -5.04 -5.20 6.14
N SER A 245 -4.61 -5.48 7.39
CA SER A 245 -4.27 -4.44 8.37
C SER A 245 -3.15 -3.54 7.86
N HIS A 246 -2.09 -4.14 7.33
CA HIS A 246 -0.96 -3.42 6.78
C HIS A 246 -1.36 -2.52 5.61
N VAL A 247 -2.11 -3.05 4.66
CA VAL A 247 -2.66 -2.34 3.49
C VAL A 247 -3.58 -1.19 3.91
N THR A 248 -4.46 -1.42 4.89
CA THR A 248 -5.36 -0.40 5.46
C THR A 248 -4.56 0.77 6.05
N GLY A 249 -3.50 0.46 6.78
CA GLY A 249 -2.61 1.47 7.35
C GLY A 249 -1.94 2.34 6.32
N ILE A 250 -1.46 1.75 5.21
CA ILE A 250 -0.83 2.49 4.11
C ILE A 250 -1.84 3.45 3.46
N ALA A 251 -3.03 2.97 3.14
CA ALA A 251 -4.04 3.80 2.48
C ALA A 251 -4.56 4.92 3.38
N ALA A 252 -4.91 4.58 4.64
CA ALA A 252 -5.72 5.46 5.47
C ALA A 252 -5.44 5.41 6.99
N GLY A 253 -4.29 4.90 7.45
CA GLY A 253 -3.93 4.96 8.88
C GLY A 253 -4.03 6.38 9.43
N ASN A 254 -4.60 6.56 10.62
CA ASN A 254 -4.87 7.84 11.24
C ASN A 254 -3.62 8.74 11.35
N ARG A 255 -3.79 10.06 11.23
CA ARG A 255 -2.71 11.05 11.46
C ARG A 255 -2.48 11.39 12.94
N TYR A 256 -3.34 10.90 13.85
CA TYR A 256 -3.17 11.02 15.28
C TYR A 256 -3.31 9.66 15.96
N ILE A 257 -2.57 9.52 17.07
CA ILE A 257 -2.68 8.39 17.99
C ILE A 257 -3.26 8.92 19.31
N LYS A 258 -4.24 8.21 19.85
CA LYS A 258 -4.83 8.51 21.16
C LYS A 258 -3.90 8.02 22.27
N ASN A 259 -3.51 8.91 23.17
CA ASN A 259 -2.66 8.61 24.32
C ASN A 259 -3.48 8.04 25.48
N GLU A 260 -2.81 7.43 26.46
CA GLU A 260 -3.45 6.87 27.66
C GLU A 260 -4.21 7.92 28.48
N ASP A 261 -3.76 9.17 28.47
CA ASP A 261 -4.42 10.30 29.16
C ASP A 261 -5.61 10.89 28.39
N GLY A 262 -5.93 10.33 27.21
CA GLY A 262 -6.99 10.77 26.33
C GLY A 262 -6.62 11.96 25.42
N SER A 263 -5.39 12.44 25.46
CA SER A 263 -4.87 13.40 24.48
C SER A 263 -4.50 12.73 23.17
N PHE A 264 -4.17 13.52 22.13
CA PHE A 264 -3.82 13.01 20.80
C PHE A 264 -2.46 13.55 20.39
N SER A 265 -1.60 12.64 19.89
CA SER A 265 -0.27 12.96 19.37
C SER A 265 -0.18 12.66 17.89
N PRO A 266 0.61 13.43 17.09
CA PRO A 266 0.81 13.12 15.68
C PRO A 266 1.36 11.70 15.49
N ALA A 267 0.77 10.94 14.57
CA ALA A 267 1.15 9.55 14.31
C ALA A 267 2.59 9.44 13.78
N LEU A 268 3.03 10.41 12.98
CA LEU A 268 4.42 10.45 12.46
C LEU A 268 5.47 10.65 13.56
N ASP A 269 5.08 11.19 14.74
CA ASP A 269 6.00 11.38 15.86
C ASP A 269 5.97 10.18 16.85
N THR A 270 4.86 9.46 16.92
CA THR A 270 4.63 8.39 17.92
C THR A 270 4.67 6.99 17.33
N ALA A 271 3.94 6.76 16.25
CA ALA A 271 3.86 5.48 15.53
C ALA A 271 4.83 5.41 14.34
N LEU A 272 5.43 6.54 13.96
CA LEU A 272 6.33 6.69 12.81
C LEU A 272 5.70 6.25 11.48
N THR A 273 4.38 6.17 11.43
CA THR A 273 3.61 5.82 10.23
C THR A 273 2.29 6.58 10.22
N GLN A 274 1.80 6.85 9.01
CA GLN A 274 0.53 7.52 8.73
C GLN A 274 0.08 7.12 7.34
N GLY A 275 -1.22 6.90 7.14
CA GLY A 275 -1.78 6.62 5.83
C GLY A 275 -1.65 7.79 4.86
N VAL A 276 -1.73 7.50 3.56
CA VAL A 276 -1.69 8.52 2.50
C VAL A 276 -2.90 9.45 2.61
N ALA A 277 -4.09 8.89 2.86
CA ALA A 277 -5.33 9.64 3.13
C ALA A 277 -5.82 9.40 4.57
N PRO A 278 -5.11 9.96 5.59
CA PRO A 278 -5.33 9.58 6.98
C PRO A 278 -6.72 9.95 7.51
N ASP A 279 -7.38 10.92 6.91
CA ASP A 279 -8.71 11.38 7.29
C ASP A 279 -9.83 10.79 6.41
N ALA A 280 -9.52 9.82 5.55
CA ALA A 280 -10.53 9.04 4.83
C ALA A 280 -11.18 7.99 5.74
N GLN A 281 -12.45 7.69 5.50
CA GLN A 281 -13.13 6.53 6.06
C GLN A 281 -12.77 5.26 5.29
N VAL A 282 -12.78 4.11 5.95
CA VAL A 282 -12.36 2.82 5.37
C VAL A 282 -13.51 1.83 5.37
N PHE A 283 -13.80 1.22 4.22
CA PHE A 283 -14.61 0.02 4.14
C PHE A 283 -13.70 -1.20 4.22
N VAL A 284 -13.87 -2.05 5.22
CA VAL A 284 -13.11 -3.30 5.37
C VAL A 284 -13.92 -4.43 4.72
N MET A 285 -13.47 -4.86 3.55
CA MET A 285 -14.16 -5.84 2.71
C MET A 285 -13.31 -7.10 2.59
N LYS A 286 -13.56 -8.08 3.48
CA LYS A 286 -12.75 -9.27 3.60
C LYS A 286 -13.11 -10.28 2.52
N VAL A 287 -12.11 -10.71 1.72
CA VAL A 287 -12.24 -11.72 0.66
C VAL A 287 -11.28 -12.89 0.80
N PHE A 288 -10.50 -12.92 1.88
CA PHE A 288 -9.67 -14.04 2.31
C PHE A 288 -10.05 -14.40 3.74
N GLY A 289 -10.43 -15.63 3.99
CA GLY A 289 -10.95 -16.05 5.28
C GLY A 289 -10.72 -17.54 5.57
N THR A 290 -11.50 -18.09 6.47
CA THR A 290 -11.43 -19.50 6.91
C THR A 290 -11.67 -20.46 5.75
N ASN A 291 -12.60 -20.12 4.85
CA ASN A 291 -12.96 -20.93 3.69
C ASN A 291 -12.06 -20.71 2.46
N GLY A 292 -10.98 -19.98 2.59
CA GLY A 292 -9.95 -19.84 1.58
C GLY A 292 -9.72 -18.42 1.08
N GLY A 293 -9.09 -18.32 -0.09
CA GLY A 293 -8.72 -17.06 -0.71
C GLY A 293 -9.71 -16.58 -1.75
N ALA A 294 -9.56 -15.32 -2.16
CA ALA A 294 -10.41 -14.67 -3.14
C ALA A 294 -10.44 -15.40 -4.49
N ARG A 295 -11.63 -15.43 -5.07
CA ARG A 295 -11.84 -15.76 -6.48
C ARG A 295 -12.41 -14.55 -7.20
N ASP A 296 -12.52 -14.64 -8.54
CA ASP A 296 -13.03 -13.53 -9.35
C ASP A 296 -14.34 -12.95 -8.82
N SER A 297 -15.30 -13.80 -8.48
CA SER A 297 -16.60 -13.34 -7.96
C SER A 297 -16.54 -12.71 -6.58
N ASP A 298 -15.63 -13.14 -5.71
CA ASP A 298 -15.56 -12.68 -4.32
C ASP A 298 -15.09 -11.20 -4.27
N TYR A 299 -14.02 -10.84 -4.99
CA TYR A 299 -13.61 -9.44 -5.03
C TYR A 299 -14.54 -8.56 -5.89
N MET A 300 -15.13 -9.11 -6.96
CA MET A 300 -16.05 -8.34 -7.80
C MET A 300 -17.33 -7.97 -7.05
N VAL A 301 -17.90 -8.88 -6.26
CA VAL A 301 -19.09 -8.60 -5.46
C VAL A 301 -18.81 -7.56 -4.38
N ALA A 302 -17.61 -7.59 -3.80
CA ALA A 302 -17.16 -6.56 -2.86
C ALA A 302 -17.01 -5.19 -3.54
N ILE A 303 -16.49 -5.13 -4.77
CA ILE A 303 -16.43 -3.89 -5.57
C ILE A 303 -17.85 -3.36 -5.84
N GLU A 304 -18.81 -4.21 -6.20
CA GLU A 304 -20.21 -3.77 -6.41
C GLU A 304 -20.77 -3.07 -5.17
N ASP A 305 -20.52 -3.65 -3.97
CA ASP A 305 -20.99 -3.02 -2.72
C ASP A 305 -20.19 -1.75 -2.39
N ALA A 306 -18.88 -1.70 -2.68
CA ALA A 306 -18.07 -0.48 -2.53
C ALA A 306 -18.60 0.69 -3.39
N ILE A 307 -18.92 0.40 -4.66
CA ILE A 307 -19.51 1.39 -5.58
C ILE A 307 -20.86 1.88 -5.05
N LEU A 308 -21.71 0.97 -4.59
CA LEU A 308 -23.03 1.27 -4.07
C LEU A 308 -22.97 2.15 -2.82
N LEU A 309 -21.96 1.94 -1.97
CA LEU A 309 -21.69 2.74 -0.78
C LEU A 309 -20.96 4.06 -1.11
N GLY A 310 -20.63 4.28 -2.38
CA GLY A 310 -19.99 5.50 -2.86
C GLY A 310 -18.52 5.60 -2.46
N ALA A 311 -17.76 4.50 -2.55
CA ALA A 311 -16.31 4.55 -2.39
C ALA A 311 -15.67 5.39 -3.51
N ASP A 312 -14.79 6.31 -3.13
CA ASP A 312 -14.00 7.11 -4.07
C ASP A 312 -12.90 6.24 -4.71
N SER A 313 -12.35 5.32 -3.93
CA SER A 313 -11.31 4.42 -4.40
C SER A 313 -11.42 3.03 -3.76
N VAL A 314 -10.93 2.04 -4.50
CA VAL A 314 -10.87 0.62 -4.09
C VAL A 314 -9.43 0.15 -4.21
N ASN A 315 -8.95 -0.58 -3.22
CA ASN A 315 -7.67 -1.27 -3.23
C ASN A 315 -7.85 -2.77 -3.45
N LEU A 316 -7.12 -3.33 -4.40
CA LEU A 316 -6.97 -4.75 -4.63
C LEU A 316 -5.48 -5.14 -4.52
N SER A 317 -5.03 -5.43 -3.30
CA SER A 317 -3.67 -5.90 -3.04
C SER A 317 -3.56 -7.42 -3.21
N LEU A 318 -4.05 -7.92 -4.33
CA LEU A 318 -4.09 -9.33 -4.67
C LEU A 318 -3.68 -9.56 -6.13
N GLY A 319 -3.24 -10.77 -6.44
CA GLY A 319 -2.84 -11.13 -7.79
C GLY A 319 -2.93 -12.63 -8.03
N SER A 320 -3.07 -13.00 -9.31
CA SER A 320 -3.00 -14.38 -9.75
C SER A 320 -1.57 -14.91 -9.60
N SER A 321 -1.44 -16.16 -9.16
CA SER A 321 -0.15 -16.86 -9.16
C SER A 321 0.37 -17.18 -10.58
N ASN A 322 -0.48 -17.00 -11.61
CA ASN A 322 -0.15 -17.22 -13.00
C ASN A 322 0.17 -15.88 -13.67
N PRO A 323 1.44 -15.48 -13.77
CA PRO A 323 1.82 -14.24 -14.43
C PRO A 323 1.56 -14.31 -15.94
N GLY A 324 1.37 -13.14 -16.55
CA GLY A 324 1.26 -13.01 -18.00
C GLY A 324 -0.09 -13.40 -18.59
N THR A 325 -1.17 -13.22 -17.83
CA THR A 325 -2.51 -13.54 -18.28
C THR A 325 -2.89 -12.76 -19.56
N SER A 326 -3.28 -13.48 -20.61
CA SER A 326 -3.62 -12.89 -21.89
C SER A 326 -4.98 -12.21 -21.85
N ARG A 327 -5.08 -11.04 -22.48
CA ARG A 327 -6.31 -10.27 -22.68
C ARG A 327 -7.48 -11.09 -23.22
N ASN A 328 -7.21 -11.98 -24.17
CA ASN A 328 -8.27 -12.71 -24.88
C ASN A 328 -8.99 -13.73 -23.99
N SER A 329 -8.35 -14.21 -22.92
CA SER A 329 -8.93 -15.21 -22.03
C SER A 329 -9.96 -14.62 -21.07
N TYR A 330 -9.99 -13.29 -20.90
CA TYR A 330 -10.76 -12.61 -19.85
C TYR A 330 -11.50 -11.36 -20.33
N ALA A 331 -11.92 -11.35 -21.61
CA ALA A 331 -12.61 -10.20 -22.21
C ALA A 331 -13.85 -9.73 -21.40
N ALA A 332 -14.58 -10.67 -20.80
CA ALA A 332 -15.73 -10.35 -19.96
C ALA A 332 -15.31 -9.58 -18.69
N TYR A 333 -14.23 -9.99 -18.02
CA TYR A 333 -13.73 -9.32 -16.82
C TYR A 333 -13.15 -7.93 -17.13
N GLN A 334 -12.55 -7.76 -18.30
CA GLN A 334 -12.07 -6.44 -18.75
C GLN A 334 -13.23 -5.47 -19.00
N ALA A 335 -14.34 -5.93 -19.55
CA ALA A 335 -15.56 -5.12 -19.71
C ALA A 335 -16.15 -4.72 -18.34
N ILE A 336 -16.00 -5.56 -17.32
CA ILE A 336 -16.38 -5.24 -15.95
C ILE A 336 -15.52 -4.11 -15.39
N MET A 337 -14.21 -4.15 -15.59
CA MET A 337 -13.31 -3.07 -15.16
C MET A 337 -13.65 -1.75 -15.85
N GLU A 338 -14.04 -1.76 -17.12
CA GLU A 338 -14.54 -0.58 -17.82
C GLU A 338 -15.82 -0.02 -17.17
N ASN A 339 -16.77 -0.86 -16.81
CA ASN A 339 -17.99 -0.42 -16.13
C ASN A 339 -17.68 0.18 -14.74
N ILE A 340 -16.73 -0.40 -14.00
CA ILE A 340 -16.29 0.11 -12.71
C ILE A 340 -15.62 1.48 -12.88
N THR A 341 -14.69 1.61 -13.82
CA THR A 341 -14.05 2.89 -14.14
C THR A 341 -15.08 3.97 -14.50
N ASN A 342 -16.08 3.61 -15.30
CA ASN A 342 -17.15 4.52 -15.69
C ASN A 342 -18.08 4.91 -14.53
N SER A 343 -18.04 4.19 -13.39
CA SER A 343 -18.80 4.58 -12.19
C SER A 343 -18.16 5.74 -11.42
N GLY A 344 -16.95 6.15 -11.77
CA GLY A 344 -16.19 7.20 -11.09
C GLY A 344 -15.32 6.70 -9.93
N THR A 345 -15.34 5.41 -9.65
CA THR A 345 -14.51 4.78 -8.60
C THR A 345 -13.16 4.35 -9.16
N VAL A 346 -12.07 4.77 -8.53
CA VAL A 346 -10.71 4.36 -8.91
C VAL A 346 -10.38 3.01 -8.30
N VAL A 347 -10.00 2.03 -9.12
CA VAL A 347 -9.58 0.71 -8.64
C VAL A 347 -8.08 0.53 -8.84
N SER A 348 -7.34 0.54 -7.74
CA SER A 348 -5.88 0.39 -7.68
C SER A 348 -5.54 -1.08 -7.44
N ILE A 349 -4.76 -1.68 -8.31
CA ILE A 349 -4.51 -3.12 -8.31
C ILE A 349 -3.01 -3.40 -8.31
N SER A 350 -2.54 -4.27 -7.41
CA SER A 350 -1.15 -4.70 -7.40
C SER A 350 -0.77 -5.41 -8.71
N ALA A 351 0.40 -5.05 -9.29
CA ALA A 351 0.86 -5.62 -10.55
C ALA A 351 1.33 -7.09 -10.43
N GLY A 352 1.62 -7.53 -9.20
CA GLY A 352 2.18 -8.84 -8.90
C GLY A 352 3.67 -8.79 -8.54
N ASN A 353 4.18 -9.86 -7.94
CA ASN A 353 5.55 -9.96 -7.42
C ASN A 353 6.37 -11.04 -8.15
N SER A 354 6.11 -11.25 -9.42
CA SER A 354 6.81 -12.26 -10.22
C SER A 354 8.13 -11.75 -10.82
N GLY A 355 8.45 -10.49 -10.62
CA GLY A 355 9.66 -9.84 -11.10
C GLY A 355 9.87 -10.00 -12.60
N ASN A 356 11.11 -10.18 -12.99
CA ASN A 356 11.50 -10.62 -14.32
C ASN A 356 11.52 -12.16 -14.34
N TRP A 357 10.85 -12.78 -15.28
CA TRP A 357 10.86 -14.25 -15.42
C TRP A 357 12.26 -14.84 -15.58
N PHE A 358 13.17 -14.09 -16.15
CA PHE A 358 14.57 -14.49 -16.29
C PHE A 358 15.25 -14.66 -14.92
N GLU A 359 14.86 -13.85 -13.94
CA GLU A 359 15.41 -13.90 -12.57
C GLU A 359 14.60 -14.82 -11.64
N ASN A 360 13.36 -15.14 -12.03
CA ASN A 360 12.48 -15.98 -11.23
C ASN A 360 12.71 -17.46 -11.53
N THR A 361 13.74 -18.04 -10.93
CA THR A 361 14.08 -19.46 -11.06
C THR A 361 13.02 -20.40 -10.46
N ALA A 362 12.12 -19.89 -9.62
CA ALA A 362 11.06 -20.70 -9.00
C ALA A 362 10.00 -21.17 -10.00
N ASN A 363 9.76 -20.42 -11.06
CA ASN A 363 8.74 -20.75 -12.05
C ASN A 363 9.27 -21.58 -13.22
N GLN A 364 10.59 -21.82 -13.32
CA GLN A 364 11.25 -22.67 -14.33
C GLN A 364 10.68 -22.53 -15.76
N TYR A 365 10.44 -21.30 -16.22
CA TYR A 365 9.80 -21.10 -17.50
C TYR A 365 10.71 -21.51 -18.65
N PRO A 366 10.20 -22.33 -19.60
CA PRO A 366 10.97 -22.81 -20.74
C PRO A 366 11.33 -21.72 -21.76
N TYR A 367 10.88 -20.49 -21.54
CA TYR A 367 11.11 -19.34 -22.43
C TYR A 367 12.10 -18.33 -21.85
N ALA A 368 12.98 -18.74 -20.95
CA ALA A 368 14.00 -17.88 -20.35
C ALA A 368 14.88 -17.15 -21.40
N GLU A 369 15.02 -17.71 -22.61
CA GLU A 369 15.75 -17.08 -23.70
C GLU A 369 14.92 -16.09 -24.54
N SER A 370 13.60 -16.07 -24.38
CA SER A 370 12.68 -15.25 -25.20
C SER A 370 12.06 -14.12 -24.41
N ASN A 371 12.79 -13.45 -23.57
CA ASN A 371 12.35 -12.30 -22.78
C ASN A 371 10.99 -12.50 -22.09
N SER A 372 10.98 -12.47 -20.83
CA SER A 372 9.77 -12.38 -20.00
C SER A 372 9.05 -11.06 -20.30
N TRP A 373 8.30 -11.06 -21.37
CA TRP A 373 7.63 -9.88 -21.90
C TRP A 373 6.55 -9.34 -20.96
N THR A 374 6.03 -10.21 -20.09
CA THR A 374 5.03 -9.83 -19.11
C THR A 374 5.04 -10.79 -17.94
N THR A 375 5.11 -10.23 -16.76
CA THR A 375 4.93 -10.94 -15.50
C THR A 375 3.77 -10.37 -14.69
N THR A 376 3.11 -9.33 -15.21
CA THR A 376 1.91 -8.75 -14.60
C THR A 376 0.79 -9.79 -14.58
N GLY A 377 0.23 -10.04 -13.39
CA GLY A 377 -0.87 -10.99 -13.17
C GLY A 377 -2.24 -10.32 -13.25
N SER A 378 -3.30 -11.15 -13.44
CA SER A 378 -4.67 -10.66 -13.29
C SER A 378 -5.00 -10.35 -11.82
N PRO A 379 -5.90 -9.39 -11.50
CA PRO A 379 -6.59 -8.51 -12.44
C PRO A 379 -5.79 -7.24 -12.82
N GLY A 380 -4.57 -7.02 -12.30
CA GLY A 380 -3.71 -5.88 -12.63
C GLY A 380 -3.34 -5.78 -14.12
N SER A 381 -3.33 -6.92 -14.83
CA SER A 381 -3.07 -7.00 -16.28
C SER A 381 -4.28 -6.66 -17.16
N TYR A 382 -5.48 -6.51 -16.59
CA TYR A 382 -6.68 -6.23 -17.38
C TYR A 382 -6.63 -4.82 -17.96
N THR A 383 -7.13 -4.66 -19.20
CA THR A 383 -7.42 -3.35 -19.79
C THR A 383 -8.38 -2.59 -18.86
N ASN A 384 -8.21 -1.28 -18.74
CA ASN A 384 -9.01 -0.41 -17.87
C ASN A 384 -8.86 -0.70 -16.35
N SER A 385 -7.89 -1.51 -15.93
CA SER A 385 -7.45 -1.55 -14.53
C SER A 385 -6.26 -0.61 -14.32
N LEU A 386 -6.11 -0.05 -13.13
CA LEU A 386 -4.93 0.72 -12.76
C LEU A 386 -3.94 -0.21 -12.05
N GLY A 387 -3.04 -0.82 -12.83
CA GLY A 387 -1.99 -1.69 -12.32
C GLY A 387 -0.86 -0.87 -11.68
N VAL A 388 -0.47 -1.22 -10.46
CA VAL A 388 0.54 -0.49 -9.68
C VAL A 388 1.79 -1.33 -9.51
N ALA A 389 2.91 -0.85 -10.04
CA ALA A 389 4.24 -1.41 -9.84
C ALA A 389 4.87 -0.92 -8.53
N SER A 390 5.91 -1.61 -8.07
CA SER A 390 6.64 -1.27 -6.86
C SER A 390 8.00 -0.66 -7.13
N VAL A 391 8.31 0.42 -6.43
CA VAL A 391 9.64 0.99 -6.27
C VAL A 391 10.09 0.84 -4.83
N ASP A 392 11.40 0.67 -4.61
CA ASP A 392 11.95 0.56 -3.26
C ASP A 392 11.84 1.90 -2.53
N ASN A 393 11.48 1.85 -1.26
CA ASN A 393 11.45 3.02 -0.40
C ASN A 393 12.90 3.50 -0.18
N VAL A 394 13.13 4.81 -0.36
CA VAL A 394 14.46 5.43 -0.23
C VAL A 394 14.71 6.04 1.15
N GLY A 395 13.74 6.01 2.03
CA GLY A 395 13.84 6.57 3.35
C GLY A 395 13.86 5.53 4.47
N GLY A 396 14.07 6.01 5.68
CA GLY A 396 14.08 5.21 6.89
C GLY A 396 13.87 6.07 8.11
N THR A 397 14.00 5.48 9.28
CA THR A 397 14.23 6.23 10.51
C THR A 397 15.71 6.24 10.82
N GLY A 398 16.15 7.26 11.52
CA GLY A 398 17.50 7.35 12.01
C GLY A 398 17.61 8.25 13.22
N ASP A 399 18.65 8.04 13.98
CA ASP A 399 19.05 8.96 15.02
C ASP A 399 19.59 10.25 14.42
N TYR A 400 19.35 11.38 15.05
CA TYR A 400 19.66 12.67 14.48
C TYR A 400 20.24 13.66 15.53
N VAL A 401 20.91 14.67 15.01
CA VAL A 401 21.13 15.94 15.70
C VAL A 401 20.36 17.05 14.96
N GLU A 402 19.84 18.02 15.70
CA GLU A 402 19.15 19.17 15.10
C GLU A 402 20.01 20.41 15.23
N VAL A 403 20.24 21.08 14.10
CA VAL A 403 20.99 22.35 14.02
C VAL A 403 20.15 23.36 13.23
N ALA A 404 19.92 24.53 13.80
CA ALA A 404 19.13 25.60 13.18
C ALA A 404 17.76 25.12 12.63
N GLY A 405 17.08 24.24 13.37
CA GLY A 405 15.75 23.71 13.03
C GLY A 405 15.73 22.59 11.98
N LYS A 406 16.90 22.14 11.50
CA LYS A 406 17.01 21.01 10.57
C LYS A 406 17.55 19.77 11.28
N LYS A 407 16.87 18.62 11.13
CA LYS A 407 17.35 17.31 11.56
C LYS A 407 18.41 16.80 10.58
N LEU A 408 19.57 16.43 11.11
CA LEU A 408 20.73 15.90 10.40
C LEU A 408 20.99 14.50 10.91
N PHE A 409 20.82 13.50 10.07
CA PHE A 409 20.87 12.10 10.46
C PHE A 409 22.31 11.59 10.47
N TYR A 410 22.61 10.72 11.44
CA TYR A 410 23.95 10.14 11.57
C TYR A 410 23.89 8.62 11.57
N THR A 411 25.03 8.01 11.29
CA THR A 411 25.22 6.56 11.41
C THR A 411 26.01 6.28 12.67
N ASP A 412 25.42 5.54 13.60
CA ASP A 412 26.05 5.14 14.85
C ASP A 412 27.06 4.01 14.63
N THR A 413 28.12 3.97 15.45
CA THR A 413 29.03 2.82 15.48
C THR A 413 28.53 1.84 16.52
N THR A 414 27.94 0.75 16.08
CA THR A 414 27.23 -0.23 16.92
C THR A 414 28.12 -1.22 17.67
N SER A 415 29.46 -1.09 17.60
CA SER A 415 30.38 -2.02 18.27
C SER A 415 30.57 -1.66 19.75
N ALA A 416 30.08 -2.53 20.67
CA ALA A 416 30.40 -2.41 22.08
C ALA A 416 31.94 -2.36 22.29
N PRO A 417 32.46 -1.47 23.18
CA PRO A 417 31.73 -0.78 24.25
C PRO A 417 31.33 0.69 23.98
N ILE A 418 31.27 1.11 22.71
CA ILE A 418 30.95 2.51 22.35
C ILE A 418 29.47 2.79 22.67
N GLN A 419 29.21 3.89 23.36
CA GLN A 419 27.86 4.31 23.71
C GLN A 419 27.19 4.99 22.50
N ALA A 420 25.86 4.85 22.38
CA ALA A 420 25.06 5.58 21.39
C ALA A 420 25.09 7.09 21.66
N LEU A 421 25.06 7.91 20.61
CA LEU A 421 25.05 9.37 20.77
C LEU A 421 23.78 9.87 21.48
N THR A 422 22.67 9.12 21.40
CA THR A 422 21.41 9.39 22.10
C THR A 422 21.55 9.44 23.63
N THR A 423 22.64 8.88 24.21
CA THR A 423 22.96 9.02 25.64
C THR A 423 23.24 10.47 26.04
N LEU A 424 23.53 11.35 25.08
CA LEU A 424 23.74 12.78 25.24
C LEU A 424 22.50 13.59 24.82
N ALA A 425 21.31 12.99 24.77
CA ALA A 425 20.07 13.64 24.32
C ALA A 425 19.84 15.01 25.00
N GLY A 426 19.35 15.98 24.21
CA GLY A 426 19.15 17.36 24.61
C GLY A 426 20.17 18.31 23.98
N GLU A 427 20.16 19.57 24.45
CA GLU A 427 21.03 20.62 23.91
C GLU A 427 22.51 20.38 24.28
N GLN A 428 23.37 20.36 23.26
CA GLN A 428 24.80 20.16 23.37
C GLN A 428 25.53 21.28 22.63
N GLN A 429 26.70 21.69 23.15
CA GLN A 429 27.63 22.56 22.44
C GLN A 429 28.60 21.71 21.61
N PHE A 430 29.04 22.23 20.47
CA PHE A 430 30.03 21.54 19.65
C PHE A 430 31.18 22.45 19.21
N VAL A 431 32.29 21.81 18.84
CA VAL A 431 33.42 22.42 18.14
C VAL A 431 33.72 21.61 16.89
N TYR A 432 33.59 22.21 15.72
CA TYR A 432 33.87 21.59 14.43
C TYR A 432 35.25 22.08 13.93
N VAL A 433 36.26 21.23 13.92
CA VAL A 433 37.55 21.52 13.29
C VAL A 433 37.45 21.21 11.80
N ASP A 434 37.70 22.21 10.93
CA ASP A 434 37.55 22.05 9.47
C ASP A 434 38.75 21.35 8.83
N THR A 435 39.14 20.21 9.43
CA THR A 435 40.26 19.36 9.05
C THR A 435 39.90 17.90 9.23
N ALA A 436 40.88 17.01 8.96
CA ALA A 436 40.72 15.59 9.18
C ALA A 436 40.80 15.17 10.68
N GLY A 437 40.98 16.07 11.64
CA GLY A 437 41.00 15.78 13.08
C GLY A 437 42.31 15.14 13.56
N ASN A 438 43.45 15.74 13.20
CA ASN A 438 44.75 15.38 13.75
C ASN A 438 44.80 15.68 15.26
N ALA A 439 45.77 15.07 15.98
CA ALA A 439 45.99 15.34 17.40
C ALA A 439 46.31 16.82 17.67
N GLU A 440 47.08 17.45 16.81
CA GLU A 440 47.44 18.87 16.89
C GLU A 440 46.25 19.80 16.68
N ASP A 441 45.29 19.41 15.79
CA ASP A 441 44.08 20.17 15.52
C ASP A 441 43.18 20.23 16.76
N PHE A 442 42.91 19.11 17.39
CA PHE A 442 42.15 19.06 18.62
C PHE A 442 42.85 19.68 19.82
N ALA A 443 44.20 19.52 19.89
CA ALA A 443 45.00 20.16 20.93
C ALA A 443 44.95 21.69 20.82
N ALA A 444 44.91 22.25 19.60
CA ALA A 444 44.83 23.70 19.36
C ALA A 444 43.51 24.32 19.81
N VAL A 445 42.46 23.53 19.96
CA VAL A 445 41.11 23.96 20.40
C VAL A 445 40.68 23.34 21.73
N LYS A 446 41.59 22.69 22.45
CA LYS A 446 41.31 21.92 23.68
C LYS A 446 40.52 22.69 24.73
N ASP A 447 40.90 23.95 24.98
CA ASP A 447 40.27 24.76 26.03
C ASP A 447 38.79 25.05 25.74
N ILE A 448 38.44 25.16 24.45
CA ILE A 448 37.06 25.41 24.01
C ILE A 448 36.31 24.09 23.71
N LEU A 449 37.01 23.00 23.46
CA LEU A 449 36.46 21.68 23.14
C LEU A 449 36.01 20.91 24.38
N THR A 450 36.71 21.10 25.51
CA THR A 450 36.45 20.32 26.74
C THR A 450 34.99 20.35 27.14
N GLY A 451 34.38 19.15 27.29
CA GLY A 451 32.99 18.96 27.65
C GLY A 451 31.99 19.17 26.49
N LYS A 452 32.44 19.25 25.25
CA LYS A 452 31.60 19.47 24.07
C LYS A 452 31.74 18.31 23.08
N ILE A 453 30.82 18.26 22.12
CA ILE A 453 30.90 17.35 20.98
C ILE A 453 31.95 17.87 20.00
N ALA A 454 32.89 17.02 19.62
CA ALA A 454 33.82 17.30 18.54
C ALA A 454 33.19 16.94 17.18
N ILE A 455 33.48 17.74 16.15
CA ILE A 455 33.16 17.40 14.75
C ILE A 455 34.44 17.58 13.93
N CYS A 456 34.72 16.66 13.00
CA CYS A 456 35.79 16.81 12.02
C CYS A 456 35.39 16.22 10.67
N ASN A 457 36.17 16.50 9.61
CA ASN A 457 35.97 15.91 8.30
C ASN A 457 36.60 14.50 8.20
N ARG A 458 36.03 13.63 7.37
CA ARG A 458 36.75 12.47 6.83
C ARG A 458 38.00 12.95 6.09
N GLY A 459 39.03 12.12 6.01
CA GLY A 459 40.30 12.46 5.33
C GLY A 459 41.32 11.37 5.52
N SER A 460 42.60 11.74 5.46
CA SER A 460 43.74 10.78 5.42
C SER A 460 44.09 10.11 6.76
N ILE A 461 43.38 10.41 7.86
CA ILE A 461 43.64 9.85 9.20
C ILE A 461 42.69 8.71 9.45
N ALA A 462 43.15 7.64 10.09
CA ALA A 462 42.33 6.53 10.51
C ALA A 462 41.20 6.98 11.44
N PHE A 463 40.01 6.40 11.30
CA PHE A 463 38.87 6.75 12.15
C PHE A 463 39.20 6.55 13.64
N THR A 464 39.86 5.46 13.98
CA THR A 464 40.35 5.19 15.35
C THR A 464 41.18 6.33 15.92
N ASP A 465 42.11 6.88 15.14
CA ASP A 465 42.97 7.98 15.59
C ASP A 465 42.16 9.27 15.78
N LYS A 466 41.19 9.58 14.89
CA LYS A 466 40.29 10.73 15.06
C LYS A 466 39.54 10.67 16.39
N GLY A 467 38.94 9.48 16.68
CA GLY A 467 38.22 9.25 17.94
C GLY A 467 39.13 9.43 19.15
N ASN A 468 40.28 8.77 19.15
CA ASN A 468 41.25 8.86 20.25
C ASN A 468 41.77 10.30 20.43
N ASN A 469 42.02 11.03 19.34
CA ASN A 469 42.49 12.41 19.38
C ASN A 469 41.44 13.38 19.96
N ALA A 470 40.19 13.27 19.53
CA ALA A 470 39.11 14.13 20.02
C ALA A 470 38.88 13.94 21.52
N ILE A 471 38.70 12.67 21.97
CA ILE A 471 38.35 12.35 23.35
C ILE A 471 39.52 12.64 24.30
N SER A 472 40.76 12.34 23.94
CA SER A 472 41.94 12.68 24.76
C SER A 472 42.13 14.21 24.93
N ASN A 473 41.57 15.01 24.05
CA ASN A 473 41.56 16.46 24.13
C ASN A 473 40.26 17.04 24.79
N GLY A 474 39.46 16.18 25.41
CA GLY A 474 38.35 16.59 26.29
C GLY A 474 36.98 16.61 25.62
N ALA A 475 36.83 16.15 24.38
CA ALA A 475 35.52 15.97 23.77
C ALA A 475 34.70 14.87 24.49
N ILE A 476 33.38 15.01 24.51
CA ILE A 476 32.46 14.01 25.09
C ILE A 476 31.91 13.06 24.04
N ALA A 477 32.00 13.39 22.76
CA ALA A 477 31.66 12.56 21.60
C ALA A 477 32.39 13.08 20.37
N LEU A 478 32.47 12.26 19.31
CA LEU A 478 32.96 12.67 18.00
C LEU A 478 31.95 12.37 16.89
N ILE A 479 31.71 13.35 16.03
CA ILE A 479 30.97 13.21 14.78
C ILE A 479 31.97 13.40 13.62
N VAL A 480 31.98 12.48 12.64
CA VAL A 480 32.79 12.61 11.42
C VAL A 480 31.89 12.90 10.22
N ALA A 481 32.03 14.09 9.67
CA ALA A 481 31.39 14.46 8.41
C ALA A 481 32.13 13.83 7.22
N ASN A 482 31.40 13.20 6.28
CA ASN A 482 32.00 12.66 5.07
C ASN A 482 32.61 13.79 4.21
N ASN A 483 33.57 13.44 3.36
CA ASN A 483 34.19 14.35 2.40
C ASN A 483 33.81 14.03 0.94
N GLU A 484 32.90 13.10 0.76
CA GLU A 484 32.29 12.71 -0.52
C GLU A 484 30.82 12.32 -0.31
N ALA A 485 30.05 12.17 -1.39
CA ALA A 485 28.66 11.75 -1.31
C ALA A 485 28.54 10.33 -0.74
N GLY A 486 27.46 10.07 0.02
CA GLY A 486 27.16 8.78 0.63
C GLY A 486 27.56 8.68 2.11
N THR A 487 27.20 7.54 2.71
CA THR A 487 27.46 7.23 4.12
C THR A 487 28.88 6.71 4.34
N ILE A 488 29.35 6.72 5.59
CA ILE A 488 30.64 6.16 5.98
C ILE A 488 30.43 4.93 6.86
N SER A 489 31.08 3.82 6.51
CA SER A 489 31.27 2.71 7.43
C SER A 489 32.61 2.89 8.14
N MET A 490 32.59 3.21 9.44
CA MET A 490 33.80 3.49 10.20
C MET A 490 34.32 2.24 10.89
N ALA A 491 35.60 1.90 10.64
CA ALA A 491 36.32 0.91 11.43
C ALA A 491 36.80 1.56 12.73
N THR A 492 36.43 0.98 13.87
CA THR A 492 36.70 1.51 15.21
C THR A 492 37.59 0.61 16.05
N ASP A 493 38.18 -0.42 15.45
CA ASP A 493 39.14 -1.28 16.11
C ASP A 493 40.35 -0.47 16.62
N GLY A 494 40.59 -0.52 17.96
CA GLY A 494 41.62 0.30 18.60
C GLY A 494 41.14 1.66 19.10
N TYR A 495 39.85 1.98 19.03
CA TYR A 495 39.25 3.11 19.76
C TYR A 495 39.22 2.79 21.26
N ASN A 496 39.87 3.63 22.08
CA ASN A 496 40.16 3.32 23.48
C ASN A 496 39.16 3.87 24.50
N TYR A 497 38.03 4.41 24.02
CA TYR A 497 37.03 5.07 24.86
C TYR A 497 35.64 4.47 24.64
N THR A 498 34.72 4.79 25.54
CA THR A 498 33.29 4.43 25.42
C THR A 498 32.43 5.60 24.93
N ALA A 499 33.02 6.77 24.75
CA ALA A 499 32.31 7.97 24.28
C ALA A 499 31.70 7.76 22.91
N PRO A 500 30.50 8.34 22.63
CA PRO A 500 29.83 8.21 21.35
C PRO A 500 30.71 8.63 20.17
N TYR A 501 30.62 7.84 19.10
CA TYR A 501 31.40 8.05 17.89
C TYR A 501 30.56 7.70 16.66
N VAL A 502 30.17 8.72 15.90
CA VAL A 502 29.20 8.60 14.80
C VAL A 502 29.70 9.28 13.53
N SER A 503 29.07 8.98 12.39
CA SER A 503 29.33 9.65 11.11
C SER A 503 28.09 10.29 10.54
N MET A 504 28.26 11.32 9.69
CA MET A 504 27.19 11.99 8.97
C MET A 504 27.56 12.27 7.51
N LEU A 505 26.57 12.65 6.71
CA LEU A 505 26.78 13.00 5.30
C LEU A 505 27.63 14.26 5.16
N GLN A 506 28.33 14.39 4.01
CA GLN A 506 29.07 15.60 3.65
C GLN A 506 28.19 16.85 3.68
N ALA A 507 26.99 16.78 3.07
CA ALA A 507 26.06 17.88 3.00
C ALA A 507 25.60 18.37 4.40
N ASP A 508 25.49 17.45 5.38
CA ASP A 508 25.13 17.81 6.74
C ASP A 508 26.27 18.49 7.49
N GLY A 509 27.50 18.03 7.28
CA GLY A 509 28.69 18.73 7.78
C GLY A 509 28.80 20.15 7.24
N GLU A 510 28.57 20.35 5.94
CA GLU A 510 28.53 21.69 5.32
C GLU A 510 27.38 22.55 5.87
N TYR A 511 26.20 21.96 6.11
CA TYR A 511 25.08 22.66 6.71
C TYR A 511 25.41 23.14 8.13
N ILE A 512 26.07 22.30 8.95
CA ILE A 512 26.51 22.69 10.30
C ILE A 512 27.47 23.90 10.20
N LYS A 513 28.48 23.83 9.34
CA LYS A 513 29.44 24.95 9.15
C LYS A 513 28.74 26.26 8.72
N ALA A 514 27.77 26.15 7.80
CA ALA A 514 27.03 27.31 7.29
C ALA A 514 26.14 27.99 8.35
N ASN A 515 25.72 27.25 9.38
CA ASN A 515 24.84 27.72 10.46
C ASN A 515 25.57 27.85 11.81
N SER A 516 26.91 28.08 11.77
CA SER A 516 27.77 28.12 12.95
C SER A 516 28.68 29.33 12.94
N GLU A 517 29.21 29.72 14.10
CA GLU A 517 30.16 30.81 14.23
C GLU A 517 31.55 30.34 13.84
N LYS A 518 32.16 31.00 12.80
CA LYS A 518 33.47 30.67 12.28
C LYS A 518 34.58 31.36 13.07
N HIS A 519 35.62 30.62 13.42
CA HIS A 519 36.81 31.12 14.13
C HIS A 519 38.09 30.64 13.43
N THR A 520 39.20 31.29 13.79
CA THR A 520 40.54 30.90 13.33
C THR A 520 41.53 31.04 14.52
N THR A 521 42.30 29.99 14.78
CA THR A 521 43.33 30.03 15.83
C THR A 521 44.52 30.88 15.37
N ASN A 522 45.41 31.24 16.28
CA ASN A 522 46.68 31.94 15.96
C ASN A 522 47.57 31.11 15.02
N SER A 523 47.43 29.78 15.00
CA SER A 523 48.15 28.89 14.10
C SER A 523 47.49 28.76 12.71
N GLY A 524 46.37 29.42 12.47
CA GLY A 524 45.64 29.39 11.20
C GLY A 524 44.63 28.25 11.07
N LEU A 525 44.38 27.43 12.10
CA LEU A 525 43.35 26.40 12.09
C LEU A 525 41.95 27.05 12.08
N VAL A 526 41.14 26.71 11.10
CA VAL A 526 39.73 27.11 11.01
C VAL A 526 38.86 26.11 11.81
N TYR A 527 37.99 26.64 12.65
CA TYR A 527 37.01 25.89 13.37
C TYR A 527 35.69 26.63 13.53
N TYR A 528 34.61 25.91 13.83
CA TYR A 528 33.29 26.50 14.03
C TYR A 528 32.74 26.08 15.39
N THR A 529 31.91 26.93 16.01
CA THR A 529 31.21 26.66 17.27
C THR A 529 29.73 26.92 17.13
N GLY A 530 28.94 26.17 17.88
CA GLY A 530 27.49 26.29 17.91
C GLY A 530 26.84 25.37 18.92
N THR A 531 25.53 25.29 18.83
CA THR A 531 24.70 24.35 19.61
C THR A 531 23.95 23.43 18.66
N MET A 532 23.68 22.22 19.13
CA MET A 532 22.82 21.23 18.50
C MET A 532 21.95 20.57 19.54
N THR A 533 20.79 20.08 19.14
CA THR A 533 19.99 19.20 19.98
C THR A 533 20.20 17.76 19.53
N VAL A 534 20.71 16.89 20.39
CA VAL A 534 20.77 15.44 20.14
C VAL A 534 19.39 14.86 20.39
N GLY A 535 18.81 14.18 19.41
CA GLY A 535 17.51 13.52 19.53
C GLY A 535 17.55 12.41 20.59
N ALA A 536 16.48 12.30 21.38
CA ALA A 536 16.33 11.25 22.38
C ALA A 536 15.85 9.91 21.80
N SER A 537 15.27 9.95 20.59
CA SER A 537 14.75 8.82 19.83
C SER A 537 14.93 9.07 18.34
N ALA A 538 14.89 7.99 17.58
CA ALA A 538 14.93 8.07 16.12
C ALA A 538 13.77 8.93 15.56
N ALA A 539 14.02 9.57 14.43
CA ALA A 539 13.03 10.32 13.67
C ALA A 539 13.01 9.88 12.21
N VAL A 540 11.95 10.24 11.52
CA VAL A 540 11.83 9.96 10.08
C VAL A 540 12.87 10.75 9.31
N ASN A 541 13.63 10.02 8.49
CA ASN A 541 14.60 10.57 7.55
C ASN A 541 13.98 10.58 6.15
N HIS A 542 13.55 11.74 5.70
CA HIS A 542 13.11 11.96 4.32
C HIS A 542 14.35 12.03 3.41
N ALA A 543 14.93 10.89 3.07
CA ALA A 543 16.03 10.87 2.13
C ALA A 543 15.58 11.39 0.77
N SER A 544 16.25 12.40 0.23
CA SER A 544 16.11 12.77 -1.17
C SER A 544 17.01 11.84 -1.98
N ALA A 545 16.44 10.97 -2.79
CA ALA A 545 17.20 10.22 -3.77
C ALA A 545 17.19 10.96 -5.12
N ASP A 546 18.32 11.02 -5.78
CA ASP A 546 18.40 11.56 -7.15
C ASP A 546 17.67 10.66 -8.16
N TYR A 547 17.35 9.42 -7.79
CA TYR A 547 16.60 8.45 -8.59
C TYR A 547 15.95 7.38 -7.69
N TYR A 548 14.89 6.78 -8.19
CA TYR A 548 14.22 5.65 -7.54
C TYR A 548 14.58 4.34 -8.25
N THR A 549 14.72 3.26 -7.48
CA THR A 549 15.01 1.93 -8.00
C THR A 549 13.74 1.08 -7.97
N MET A 550 13.37 0.51 -9.11
CA MET A 550 12.27 -0.44 -9.16
C MET A 550 12.58 -1.64 -8.27
N SER A 551 11.59 -2.07 -7.49
CA SER A 551 11.74 -3.27 -6.66
C SER A 551 11.97 -4.48 -7.56
N SER A 552 12.97 -5.31 -7.22
CA SER A 552 13.37 -6.47 -8.05
C SER A 552 12.24 -7.49 -8.24
N PHE A 553 11.32 -7.56 -7.27
CA PHE A 553 10.16 -8.43 -7.33
C PHE A 553 9.01 -7.86 -8.18
N SER A 554 8.98 -6.54 -8.46
CA SER A 554 7.83 -5.93 -9.14
C SER A 554 7.59 -6.53 -10.51
N SER A 555 6.36 -7.03 -10.73
CA SER A 555 5.95 -7.48 -12.05
C SER A 555 5.92 -6.32 -13.04
N TRP A 556 6.24 -6.61 -14.29
CA TRP A 556 6.31 -5.65 -15.38
C TRP A 556 6.04 -6.28 -16.72
N GLY A 557 5.96 -5.47 -17.76
CA GLY A 557 5.89 -5.91 -19.14
C GLY A 557 4.57 -5.59 -19.80
N VAL A 558 4.53 -6.00 -21.06
CA VAL A 558 3.43 -5.75 -21.96
C VAL A 558 2.62 -7.04 -22.05
N PRO A 559 1.35 -7.08 -21.58
CA PRO A 559 0.49 -8.25 -21.78
C PRO A 559 0.40 -8.61 -23.26
N GLY A 560 -0.11 -9.80 -23.57
CA GLY A 560 -0.30 -10.22 -24.99
C GLY A 560 -1.10 -9.24 -25.85
N SER A 561 -1.78 -8.26 -25.22
CA SER A 561 -2.44 -7.13 -25.87
C SER A 561 -1.51 -6.03 -26.39
N LEU A 562 -0.25 -6.02 -26.01
CA LEU A 562 0.73 -4.93 -26.25
C LEU A 562 0.35 -3.60 -25.56
N GLU A 563 -0.51 -3.62 -24.56
CA GLU A 563 -0.81 -2.47 -23.73
C GLU A 563 0.30 -2.26 -22.69
N MET A 564 0.60 -1.00 -22.38
CA MET A 564 1.58 -0.68 -21.34
C MET A 564 1.00 -1.00 -19.97
N LYS A 565 1.63 -1.93 -19.26
CA LYS A 565 1.31 -2.35 -17.91
C LYS A 565 2.61 -2.52 -17.10
N PRO A 566 2.63 -2.22 -15.83
CA PRO A 566 1.67 -1.42 -15.05
C PRO A 566 1.61 0.04 -15.49
N GLU A 567 0.51 0.75 -15.18
CA GLU A 567 0.31 2.15 -15.57
C GLU A 567 1.05 3.13 -14.69
N ILE A 568 1.20 2.80 -13.40
CA ILE A 568 1.78 3.69 -12.40
C ILE A 568 2.69 2.91 -11.45
N THR A 569 3.58 3.62 -10.78
CA THR A 569 4.50 3.06 -9.79
C THR A 569 4.38 3.82 -8.47
N ALA A 570 4.42 3.09 -7.35
CA ALA A 570 4.43 3.67 -6.02
C ALA A 570 5.40 2.90 -5.10
N PRO A 571 5.81 3.46 -3.95
CA PRO A 571 6.62 2.76 -2.98
C PRO A 571 5.93 1.48 -2.49
N GLY A 572 6.61 0.35 -2.63
CA GLY A 572 6.12 -0.96 -2.21
C GLY A 572 7.22 -1.85 -1.64
N GLY A 573 8.50 -1.47 -1.77
CA GLY A 573 9.61 -2.14 -1.13
C GLY A 573 9.89 -1.55 0.24
N ASN A 574 9.90 -2.39 1.29
CA ASN A 574 10.20 -2.03 2.67
C ASN A 574 9.27 -0.92 3.23
N ILE A 575 8.00 -1.21 3.30
CA ILE A 575 6.96 -0.29 3.77
C ILE A 575 6.53 -0.64 5.19
N TYR A 576 6.61 0.33 6.10
CA TYR A 576 6.25 0.19 7.50
C TYR A 576 4.80 0.60 7.73
N SER A 577 3.98 -0.33 8.23
CA SER A 577 2.56 -0.08 8.48
C SER A 577 2.02 -1.00 9.58
N LEU A 578 0.70 -1.06 9.74
CA LEU A 578 0.01 -1.75 10.81
C LEU A 578 0.29 -3.26 10.79
N LYS A 579 0.37 -3.82 11.99
CA LYS A 579 0.38 -5.24 12.29
C LYS A 579 -0.64 -5.53 13.37
N ASP A 580 -1.33 -6.65 13.28
CA ASP A 580 -2.33 -7.05 14.25
C ASP A 580 -1.80 -7.02 15.70
N GLY A 581 -2.70 -6.74 16.63
CA GLY A 581 -2.38 -6.58 18.04
C GLY A 581 -1.81 -5.21 18.39
N GLY A 582 -2.14 -4.19 17.60
CA GLY A 582 -1.77 -2.80 17.87
C GLY A 582 -0.30 -2.48 17.67
N THR A 583 0.41 -3.29 16.88
CA THR A 583 1.84 -3.14 16.56
C THR A 583 2.08 -2.77 15.10
N TYR A 584 3.34 -2.67 14.68
CA TYR A 584 3.72 -2.27 13.33
C TYR A 584 4.80 -3.18 12.79
N GLN A 585 4.89 -3.30 11.46
CA GLN A 585 5.91 -4.09 10.78
C GLN A 585 6.24 -3.56 9.38
N ASN A 586 7.35 -4.01 8.83
CA ASN A 586 7.67 -3.80 7.42
C ASN A 586 7.14 -4.95 6.57
N MET A 587 6.59 -4.63 5.40
CA MET A 587 6.31 -5.58 4.33
C MET A 587 6.79 -5.02 3.00
N SER A 588 7.09 -5.92 2.05
CA SER A 588 7.40 -5.58 0.66
C SER A 588 6.47 -6.29 -0.31
N GLY A 589 6.08 -5.61 -1.35
CA GLY A 589 5.21 -6.14 -2.40
C GLY A 589 4.54 -5.03 -3.20
N THR A 590 4.06 -5.36 -4.39
CA THR A 590 3.15 -4.48 -5.12
C THR A 590 1.82 -4.27 -4.36
N SER A 591 1.51 -5.16 -3.40
CA SER A 591 0.44 -4.99 -2.41
C SER A 591 0.62 -3.77 -1.50
N MET A 592 1.85 -3.30 -1.28
CA MET A 592 2.14 -2.10 -0.49
C MET A 592 2.19 -0.85 -1.38
N ALA A 593 2.39 -1.02 -2.68
CA ALA A 593 2.35 0.06 -3.67
C ALA A 593 0.90 0.46 -4.03
N ALA A 594 0.01 -0.51 -4.25
CA ALA A 594 -1.39 -0.26 -4.63
C ALA A 594 -2.14 0.65 -3.63
N PRO A 595 -2.09 0.43 -2.30
CA PRO A 595 -2.79 1.28 -1.33
C PRO A 595 -2.24 2.71 -1.26
N GLN A 596 -0.99 2.96 -1.68
CA GLN A 596 -0.47 4.32 -1.84
C GLN A 596 -1.31 5.09 -2.87
N ILE A 597 -1.56 4.47 -4.03
CA ILE A 597 -2.36 5.06 -5.11
C ILE A 597 -3.83 5.16 -4.71
N THR A 598 -4.35 4.18 -3.99
CA THR A 598 -5.72 4.22 -3.44
C THR A 598 -5.91 5.44 -2.51
N GLY A 599 -4.96 5.69 -1.61
CA GLY A 599 -4.95 6.88 -0.75
C GLY A 599 -4.81 8.18 -1.55
N MET A 600 -3.92 8.21 -2.56
CA MET A 600 -3.78 9.38 -3.45
C MET A 600 -5.09 9.69 -4.18
N ALA A 601 -5.82 8.68 -4.65
CA ALA A 601 -7.13 8.88 -5.28
C ALA A 601 -8.14 9.52 -4.30
N ALA A 602 -8.11 9.16 -3.02
CA ALA A 602 -8.94 9.77 -1.99
C ALA A 602 -8.58 11.25 -1.72
N LEU A 603 -7.27 11.61 -1.76
CA LEU A 603 -6.84 13.02 -1.67
C LEU A 603 -7.35 13.83 -2.87
N VAL A 604 -7.24 13.28 -4.09
CA VAL A 604 -7.74 13.91 -5.31
C VAL A 604 -9.26 14.06 -5.27
N ALA A 605 -9.99 13.06 -4.77
CA ALA A 605 -11.44 13.12 -4.62
C ALA A 605 -11.87 14.25 -3.66
N GLN A 606 -11.17 14.43 -2.52
CA GLN A 606 -11.40 15.58 -1.64
C GLN A 606 -11.17 16.90 -2.38
N TYR A 607 -10.01 17.03 -3.07
CA TYR A 607 -9.69 18.24 -3.82
C TYR A 607 -10.78 18.61 -4.85
N ILE A 608 -11.26 17.63 -5.60
CA ILE A 608 -12.29 17.81 -6.62
C ILE A 608 -13.60 18.28 -5.98
N ARG A 609 -14.03 17.66 -4.85
CA ARG A 609 -15.27 18.04 -4.14
C ARG A 609 -15.19 19.46 -3.58
N GLU A 610 -14.09 19.82 -2.93
CA GLU A 610 -13.94 21.12 -2.29
C GLU A 610 -13.78 22.28 -3.28
N ASN A 611 -13.39 21.99 -4.53
CA ASN A 611 -13.22 22.99 -5.58
C ASN A 611 -14.32 22.94 -6.65
N ASP A 612 -15.42 22.20 -6.44
CA ASP A 612 -16.56 22.06 -7.36
C ASP A 612 -16.14 21.68 -8.80
N LEU A 613 -15.16 20.80 -8.94
CA LEU A 613 -14.59 20.43 -10.25
C LEU A 613 -15.33 19.28 -10.95
N THR A 614 -16.25 18.62 -10.30
CA THR A 614 -16.99 17.45 -10.81
C THR A 614 -17.71 17.69 -12.12
N GLU A 615 -18.30 18.87 -12.30
CA GLU A 615 -19.00 19.24 -13.56
C GLU A 615 -18.02 19.60 -14.69
N GLN A 616 -16.79 20.01 -14.37
CA GLN A 616 -15.84 20.53 -15.35
C GLN A 616 -14.92 19.45 -15.92
N THR A 617 -14.64 18.38 -15.19
CA THR A 617 -13.60 17.43 -15.54
C THR A 617 -14.06 16.00 -15.76
N GLY A 618 -15.25 15.61 -15.28
CA GLY A 618 -15.62 14.22 -15.12
C GLY A 618 -14.52 13.47 -14.34
N LEU A 619 -14.77 13.08 -13.11
CA LEU A 619 -13.77 12.51 -12.17
C LEU A 619 -12.89 11.40 -12.78
N THR A 620 -13.47 10.64 -13.70
CA THR A 620 -12.80 9.59 -14.47
C THR A 620 -11.69 10.09 -15.37
N CYS A 621 -11.77 11.31 -15.89
CA CYS A 621 -10.80 11.79 -16.87
C CYS A 621 -9.45 12.15 -16.22
N LEU A 622 -9.45 12.69 -15.00
CA LEU A 622 -8.24 13.20 -14.35
C LEU A 622 -7.26 12.09 -13.92
N LEU A 623 -7.75 10.90 -13.57
CA LEU A 623 -6.93 9.80 -13.08
C LEU A 623 -6.42 8.87 -14.19
N TYR A 624 -7.13 8.80 -15.32
CA TYR A 624 -6.79 7.88 -16.42
C TYR A 624 -6.27 8.57 -17.69
N THR A 625 -6.33 9.90 -17.78
CA THR A 625 -5.90 10.65 -18.96
C THR A 625 -4.81 11.66 -18.71
N SER A 626 -4.22 11.68 -17.52
CA SER A 626 -3.02 12.48 -17.28
C SER A 626 -1.88 11.92 -18.13
N PRO A 627 -1.20 12.73 -18.97
CA PRO A 627 -0.16 12.27 -19.88
C PRO A 627 1.06 11.73 -19.17
#